data_d2cbc91d1fe7dfbba8bb99cb1ef26889
#
_entry.id   d2cbc91d1fe7dfbba8bb99cb1ef26889
#
_cell.length_a   1.000
_cell.length_b   1.000
_cell.length_c   1.000
_cell.angle_alpha   90.00
_cell.angle_beta   90.00
_cell.angle_gamma   90.00
#
_symmetry.space_group_name_H-M   'P 1'
#
loop_
_entity.id
_entity.type
_entity.pdbx_description
1 polymer ?
#
loop_
_entity_poly.entity_id
_entity_poly.type
_entity_poly.pdbx_seq_one_letter_code
_entity_poly.pdbx_strand_id
1 'polypeptide(L)'
;MSCSEVFSRYAGASSIHSLSRLMIRRLALRAVAATALTLSAQLAHAGKTLDGVKQRGVLQCGVGTGVAGFSAPDNKGRWSGLDVDVCRAIAAAVLGDPEKIRFVPLNAQQRFAALQSGQIDVLSRNTSWTLTRDASLGFHFAAITYYDGQGFLVAKKYKVTSAKQLKGAQVCVQAGTTTEKNLSDFSRTHNLGIKPVVFDTFEAAFKALFSGRCQAYTTDASGLASVRNKEAPNPEDYLILPELISKEPLGPVVRRGDDEWFAIVKWTVFALQEAEELGLTQASVDQARSSTDPSVQRFLGVSEDTGKLLGLDKAWAYRAVKAVGNYGEVFERNVGAKSLLKLPRGLNKQWNQGGLVYAPPIR
;
A
#
# COMPACT_ATOMS: atom_id res chain seq x y z
N MET A 1 -13.06 11.55 97.24
CA MET A 1 -12.49 11.75 95.92
C MET A 1 -13.16 10.72 94.98
N SER A 2 -13.95 11.23 94.08
CA SER A 2 -15.01 10.45 93.31
C SER A 2 -14.49 9.68 92.14
N CYS A 3 -15.08 8.49 91.99
CA CYS A 3 -14.76 7.47 91.05
C CYS A 3 -15.54 7.70 89.68
N SER A 4 -15.41 8.90 89.09
CA SER A 4 -16.27 9.23 87.88
C SER A 4 -15.49 9.74 86.68
N GLU A 5 -14.17 9.66 86.60
CA GLU A 5 -13.42 10.25 85.41
C GLU A 5 -12.73 9.25 84.45
N VAL A 6 -12.96 7.93 84.62
CA VAL A 6 -12.22 6.93 83.77
C VAL A 6 -13.05 6.36 82.63
N PHE A 7 -14.33 6.68 82.42
CA PHE A 7 -15.17 6.03 81.42
C PHE A 7 -15.40 6.84 80.08
N SER A 8 -14.76 8.03 79.89
CA SER A 8 -15.00 8.85 78.70
C SER A 8 -13.95 8.78 77.59
N ARG A 9 -12.99 7.85 77.66
CA ARG A 9 -11.93 7.80 76.61
C ARG A 9 -11.96 6.59 75.69
N TYR A 10 -12.97 5.70 75.76
CA TYR A 10 -13.01 4.51 74.90
C TYR A 10 -14.16 4.49 73.85
N ALA A 11 -15.00 5.49 73.73
CA ALA A 11 -16.11 5.52 72.77
C ALA A 11 -15.75 6.10 71.40
N GLY A 12 -14.53 6.68 71.20
CA GLY A 12 -14.13 7.34 69.95
C GLY A 12 -13.35 6.50 68.91
N ALA A 13 -12.86 5.32 69.33
CA ALA A 13 -11.93 4.54 68.47
C ALA A 13 -12.58 3.57 67.49
N SER A 14 -13.84 3.21 67.71
CA SER A 14 -14.53 2.21 66.85
C SER A 14 -15.18 2.81 65.59
N SER A 15 -15.47 4.12 65.54
CA SER A 15 -16.14 4.75 64.39
C SER A 15 -15.15 5.14 63.28
N ILE A 16 -13.88 5.42 63.62
CA ILE A 16 -12.86 5.81 62.63
C ILE A 16 -12.42 4.61 61.77
N HIS A 17 -12.40 3.38 62.30
CA HIS A 17 -12.02 2.18 61.57
C HIS A 17 -13.08 1.70 60.60
N SER A 18 -14.36 2.00 60.83
CA SER A 18 -15.45 1.63 59.89
C SER A 18 -15.50 2.57 58.66
N LEU A 19 -15.26 3.87 58.85
CA LEU A 19 -15.22 4.85 57.78
C LEU A 19 -14.02 4.66 56.85
N SER A 20 -12.84 4.32 57.42
CA SER A 20 -11.64 4.03 56.57
C SER A 20 -11.81 2.75 55.74
N ARG A 21 -12.43 1.70 56.23
CA ARG A 21 -12.72 0.47 55.48
C ARG A 21 -13.74 0.72 54.38
N LEU A 22 -14.73 1.61 54.58
CA LEU A 22 -15.72 1.96 53.54
C LEU A 22 -15.09 2.80 52.43
N MET A 23 -14.21 3.74 52.77
CA MET A 23 -13.43 4.53 51.80
C MET A 23 -12.49 3.68 50.97
N ILE A 24 -11.73 2.77 51.58
CA ILE A 24 -10.83 1.85 50.87
C ILE A 24 -11.60 0.92 49.91
N ARG A 25 -12.75 0.40 50.31
CA ARG A 25 -13.61 -0.42 49.45
C ARG A 25 -14.15 0.37 48.26
N ARG A 26 -14.56 1.64 48.46
CA ARG A 26 -15.02 2.51 47.36
C ARG A 26 -13.91 2.91 46.39
N LEU A 27 -12.68 3.14 46.87
CA LEU A 27 -11.49 3.38 46.06
C LEU A 27 -11.08 2.14 45.25
N ALA A 28 -11.10 0.95 45.88
CA ALA A 28 -10.80 -0.30 45.22
C ALA A 28 -11.82 -0.65 44.11
N LEU A 29 -13.14 -0.44 44.36
CA LEU A 29 -14.17 -0.62 43.37
C LEU A 29 -14.06 0.37 42.16
N ARG A 30 -13.67 1.63 42.44
CA ARG A 30 -13.45 2.62 41.39
C ARG A 30 -12.19 2.30 40.57
N ALA A 31 -11.12 1.79 41.21
CA ALA A 31 -9.92 1.34 40.52
C ALA A 31 -10.20 0.12 39.62
N VAL A 32 -10.95 -0.88 40.10
CA VAL A 32 -11.35 -2.05 39.29
C VAL A 32 -12.27 -1.65 38.14
N ALA A 33 -13.22 -0.74 38.35
CA ALA A 33 -14.09 -0.24 37.29
C ALA A 33 -13.29 0.57 36.23
N ALA A 34 -12.33 1.39 36.65
CA ALA A 34 -11.46 2.13 35.74
C ALA A 34 -10.54 1.21 34.94
N THR A 35 -10.01 0.13 35.57
CA THR A 35 -9.19 -0.87 34.87
C THR A 35 -10.01 -1.71 33.87
N ALA A 36 -11.25 -2.05 34.23
CA ALA A 36 -12.17 -2.77 33.32
C ALA A 36 -12.58 -1.90 32.10
N LEU A 37 -12.77 -0.59 32.27
CA LEU A 37 -13.05 0.34 31.17
C LEU A 37 -11.85 0.53 30.23
N THR A 38 -10.61 0.50 30.76
CA THR A 38 -9.41 0.61 29.92
C THR A 38 -9.10 -0.68 29.16
N LEU A 39 -9.38 -1.87 29.75
CA LEU A 39 -9.27 -3.14 29.02
C LEU A 39 -10.31 -3.29 27.90
N SER A 40 -11.54 -2.82 28.10
CA SER A 40 -12.57 -2.90 27.06
C SER A 40 -12.30 -1.96 25.88
N ALA A 41 -11.55 -0.87 26.08
CA ALA A 41 -11.15 0.02 24.99
C ALA A 41 -10.06 -0.57 24.07
N GLN A 42 -9.28 -1.55 24.54
CA GLN A 42 -8.24 -2.21 23.72
C GLN A 42 -8.79 -3.37 22.86
N LEU A 43 -9.91 -3.96 23.21
CA LEU A 43 -10.55 -5.04 22.42
C LEU A 43 -11.34 -4.55 21.18
N ALA A 44 -11.49 -3.23 21.01
CA ALA A 44 -12.30 -2.64 19.94
C ALA A 44 -11.47 -2.26 18.67
N HIS A 45 -10.28 -2.79 18.45
CA HIS A 45 -9.40 -2.40 17.33
C HIS A 45 -9.26 -3.45 16.21
N ALA A 46 -9.81 -4.66 16.35
CA ALA A 46 -9.84 -5.66 15.29
C ALA A 46 -11.06 -5.41 14.36
N GLY A 47 -10.83 -5.32 13.07
CA GLY A 47 -11.92 -5.27 12.07
C GLY A 47 -12.50 -3.90 11.72
N LYS A 48 -12.03 -2.80 12.29
CA LYS A 48 -12.63 -1.46 12.10
C LYS A 48 -12.66 -0.97 10.65
N THR A 49 -11.66 -1.33 9.83
CA THR A 49 -11.61 -0.85 8.45
C THR A 49 -12.63 -1.59 7.59
N LEU A 50 -12.74 -2.91 7.71
CA LEU A 50 -13.71 -3.71 6.97
C LEU A 50 -15.15 -3.25 7.27
N ASP A 51 -15.50 -3.08 8.54
CA ASP A 51 -16.82 -2.64 8.96
C ASP A 51 -17.13 -1.23 8.44
N GLY A 52 -16.15 -0.32 8.54
CA GLY A 52 -16.28 1.04 8.00
C GLY A 52 -16.48 1.07 6.49
N VAL A 53 -15.77 0.23 5.74
CA VAL A 53 -15.93 0.09 4.28
C VAL A 53 -17.31 -0.48 3.94
N LYS A 54 -17.75 -1.53 4.63
CA LYS A 54 -19.08 -2.14 4.43
C LYS A 54 -20.22 -1.17 4.78
N GLN A 55 -20.12 -0.48 5.92
CA GLN A 55 -21.11 0.50 6.35
C GLN A 55 -21.23 1.69 5.40
N ARG A 56 -20.10 2.19 4.92
CA ARG A 56 -20.04 3.30 3.97
C ARG A 56 -20.42 2.88 2.55
N GLY A 57 -20.29 1.59 2.23
CA GLY A 57 -20.55 1.04 0.91
C GLY A 57 -19.54 1.47 -0.16
N VAL A 58 -18.41 2.05 0.22
CA VAL A 58 -17.37 2.61 -0.67
C VAL A 58 -15.99 2.38 -0.08
N LEU A 59 -15.05 1.86 -0.88
CA LEU A 59 -13.63 1.77 -0.56
C LEU A 59 -12.94 3.11 -0.85
N GLN A 60 -12.19 3.66 0.10
CA GLN A 60 -11.33 4.84 -0.11
C GLN A 60 -9.91 4.41 -0.41
N CYS A 61 -9.49 4.53 -1.66
CA CYS A 61 -8.15 4.13 -2.11
C CYS A 61 -7.27 5.34 -2.39
N GLY A 62 -6.13 5.45 -1.69
CA GLY A 62 -5.08 6.42 -1.97
C GLY A 62 -4.26 6.00 -3.18
N VAL A 63 -4.18 6.89 -4.18
CA VAL A 63 -3.49 6.66 -5.45
C VAL A 63 -2.50 7.78 -5.76
N GLY A 64 -1.66 7.61 -6.78
CA GLY A 64 -0.76 8.67 -7.26
C GLY A 64 -1.51 9.81 -7.96
N THR A 65 -0.79 10.89 -8.20
CA THR A 65 -1.35 12.11 -8.81
C THR A 65 -1.31 12.11 -10.34
N GLY A 66 -0.90 11.00 -11.00
CA GLY A 66 -0.88 10.92 -12.45
C GLY A 66 0.31 10.17 -13.04
N VAL A 67 0.72 9.03 -12.47
CA VAL A 67 1.74 8.15 -13.05
C VAL A 67 1.07 7.15 -14.00
N ALA A 68 1.25 7.35 -15.31
CA ALA A 68 0.68 6.44 -16.32
C ALA A 68 1.16 5.00 -16.10
N GLY A 69 0.27 4.05 -16.27
CA GLY A 69 0.51 2.63 -16.00
C GLY A 69 0.30 2.21 -14.53
N PHE A 70 0.36 3.14 -13.58
CA PHE A 70 0.11 2.86 -12.15
C PHE A 70 -1.19 3.47 -11.66
N SER A 71 -1.32 4.79 -11.72
CA SER A 71 -2.56 5.49 -11.38
C SER A 71 -2.59 6.83 -12.09
N ALA A 72 -3.46 6.96 -13.06
CA ALA A 72 -3.67 8.18 -13.81
C ALA A 72 -5.14 8.30 -14.26
N PRO A 73 -5.75 9.49 -14.12
CA PRO A 73 -7.05 9.76 -14.70
C PRO A 73 -6.92 10.03 -16.20
N ASP A 74 -7.93 9.63 -16.97
CA ASP A 74 -8.10 10.08 -18.35
C ASP A 74 -8.77 11.48 -18.40
N ASN A 75 -8.97 12.00 -19.60
CA ASN A 75 -9.59 13.31 -19.82
C ASN A 75 -11.07 13.39 -19.35
N LYS A 76 -11.68 12.23 -19.04
CA LYS A 76 -13.03 12.12 -18.47
C LYS A 76 -13.02 11.88 -16.98
N GLY A 77 -11.85 11.93 -16.35
CA GLY A 77 -11.67 11.66 -14.91
C GLY A 77 -11.71 10.18 -14.52
N ARG A 78 -11.70 9.24 -15.47
CA ARG A 78 -11.70 7.80 -15.17
C ARG A 78 -10.28 7.35 -14.88
N TRP A 79 -10.09 6.74 -13.73
CA TRP A 79 -8.80 6.23 -13.27
C TRP A 79 -8.44 4.90 -13.92
N SER A 80 -7.16 4.73 -14.27
CA SER A 80 -6.58 3.49 -14.79
C SER A 80 -5.15 3.29 -14.29
N GLY A 81 -4.69 2.04 -14.31
CA GLY A 81 -3.35 1.65 -13.91
C GLY A 81 -3.33 0.45 -12.97
N LEU A 82 -2.15 -0.13 -12.77
CA LEU A 82 -1.92 -1.31 -11.94
C LEU A 82 -2.40 -1.09 -10.49
N ASP A 83 -2.06 0.05 -9.88
CA ASP A 83 -2.48 0.43 -8.53
C ASP A 83 -4.01 0.60 -8.44
N VAL A 84 -4.62 1.14 -9.49
CA VAL A 84 -6.08 1.32 -9.61
C VAL A 84 -6.78 -0.02 -9.69
N ASP A 85 -6.27 -0.95 -10.49
CA ASP A 85 -6.85 -2.29 -10.65
C ASP A 85 -6.74 -3.10 -9.35
N VAL A 86 -5.65 -2.97 -8.60
CA VAL A 86 -5.54 -3.56 -7.25
C VAL A 86 -6.65 -3.06 -6.34
N CYS A 87 -6.92 -1.75 -6.34
CA CYS A 87 -8.02 -1.19 -5.53
C CYS A 87 -9.40 -1.64 -6.00
N ARG A 88 -9.63 -1.74 -7.31
CA ARG A 88 -10.87 -2.31 -7.87
C ARG A 88 -11.07 -3.77 -7.49
N ALA A 89 -9.99 -4.56 -7.49
CA ALA A 89 -10.06 -5.95 -7.04
C ALA A 89 -10.46 -6.04 -5.56
N ILE A 90 -9.91 -5.18 -4.70
CA ILE A 90 -10.30 -5.11 -3.27
C ILE A 90 -11.77 -4.69 -3.13
N ALA A 91 -12.22 -3.67 -3.85
CA ALA A 91 -13.62 -3.24 -3.83
C ALA A 91 -14.57 -4.36 -4.28
N ALA A 92 -14.22 -5.07 -5.36
CA ALA A 92 -14.98 -6.22 -5.85
C ALA A 92 -15.04 -7.37 -4.84
N ALA A 93 -13.90 -7.70 -4.21
CA ALA A 93 -13.83 -8.76 -3.19
C ALA A 93 -14.69 -8.42 -1.96
N VAL A 94 -14.64 -7.19 -1.47
CA VAL A 94 -15.28 -6.74 -0.22
C VAL A 94 -16.73 -6.32 -0.41
N LEU A 95 -17.04 -5.57 -1.47
CA LEU A 95 -18.34 -4.93 -1.71
C LEU A 95 -19.12 -5.54 -2.88
N GLY A 96 -18.52 -6.52 -3.58
CA GLY A 96 -19.14 -7.17 -4.74
C GLY A 96 -19.16 -6.33 -6.02
N ASP A 97 -18.60 -5.12 -6.00
CA ASP A 97 -18.66 -4.18 -7.11
C ASP A 97 -17.34 -3.37 -7.19
N PRO A 98 -16.56 -3.45 -8.29
CA PRO A 98 -15.31 -2.73 -8.45
C PRO A 98 -15.47 -1.21 -8.55
N GLU A 99 -16.66 -0.71 -8.85
CA GLU A 99 -16.93 0.72 -8.97
C GLU A 99 -17.38 1.36 -7.65
N LYS A 100 -17.61 0.55 -6.59
CA LYS A 100 -17.82 1.05 -5.22
C LYS A 100 -16.50 1.52 -4.58
N ILE A 101 -15.86 2.48 -5.24
CA ILE A 101 -14.55 2.99 -4.89
C ILE A 101 -14.46 4.50 -5.08
N ARG A 102 -13.73 5.14 -4.16
CA ARG A 102 -13.31 6.54 -4.26
C ARG A 102 -11.79 6.60 -4.32
N PHE A 103 -11.25 7.06 -5.44
CA PHE A 103 -9.83 7.34 -5.57
C PHE A 103 -9.47 8.69 -4.94
N VAL A 104 -8.44 8.69 -4.09
CA VAL A 104 -7.93 9.88 -3.40
C VAL A 104 -6.50 10.13 -3.91
N PRO A 105 -6.28 11.09 -4.82
CA PRO A 105 -4.93 11.38 -5.31
C PRO A 105 -4.08 12.03 -4.21
N LEU A 106 -2.88 11.49 -4.01
CA LEU A 106 -1.96 11.90 -2.95
C LEU A 106 -0.54 12.03 -3.52
N ASN A 107 0.19 13.07 -3.15
CA ASN A 107 1.61 13.16 -3.44
C ASN A 107 2.43 12.27 -2.47
N ALA A 108 3.76 12.21 -2.66
CA ALA A 108 4.61 11.33 -1.86
C ALA A 108 4.68 11.72 -0.37
N GLN A 109 4.53 12.99 -0.02
CA GLN A 109 4.56 13.49 1.35
C GLN A 109 3.23 13.28 2.08
N GLN A 110 2.09 13.39 1.38
CA GLN A 110 0.74 13.32 1.98
C GLN A 110 0.28 11.88 2.26
N ARG A 111 0.74 10.90 1.47
CA ARG A 111 0.17 9.54 1.42
C ARG A 111 0.12 8.82 2.78
N PHE A 112 1.18 8.95 3.57
CA PHE A 112 1.26 8.24 4.86
C PHE A 112 0.40 8.89 5.93
N ALA A 113 0.33 10.23 5.96
CA ALA A 113 -0.57 10.96 6.86
C ALA A 113 -2.04 10.66 6.54
N ALA A 114 -2.42 10.59 5.25
CA ALA A 114 -3.76 10.23 4.81
C ALA A 114 -4.15 8.81 5.23
N LEU A 115 -3.21 7.85 5.12
CA LEU A 115 -3.45 6.48 5.58
C LEU A 115 -3.56 6.41 7.10
N GLN A 116 -2.67 7.08 7.84
CA GLN A 116 -2.65 7.08 9.30
C GLN A 116 -3.92 7.69 9.90
N SER A 117 -4.43 8.78 9.31
CA SER A 117 -5.65 9.46 9.78
C SER A 117 -6.94 8.72 9.44
N GLY A 118 -6.90 7.67 8.59
CA GLY A 118 -8.09 6.99 8.10
C GLY A 118 -8.84 7.71 6.98
N GLN A 119 -8.25 8.74 6.38
CA GLN A 119 -8.77 9.38 5.17
C GLN A 119 -8.85 8.39 4.00
N ILE A 120 -7.98 7.40 3.97
CA ILE A 120 -7.99 6.28 3.05
C ILE A 120 -7.94 4.95 3.81
N ASP A 121 -8.53 3.91 3.23
CA ASP A 121 -8.57 2.56 3.78
C ASP A 121 -7.33 1.76 3.36
N VAL A 122 -6.86 1.98 2.15
CA VAL A 122 -5.69 1.36 1.54
C VAL A 122 -4.95 2.40 0.70
N LEU A 123 -3.62 2.32 0.73
CA LEU A 123 -2.74 3.11 -0.15
C LEU A 123 -2.16 2.19 -1.22
N SER A 124 -2.60 2.32 -2.47
CA SER A 124 -2.02 1.66 -3.65
C SER A 124 -1.49 2.74 -4.58
N ARG A 125 -0.19 3.03 -4.44
CA ARG A 125 0.44 4.22 -5.03
C ARG A 125 1.94 3.98 -5.22
N ASN A 126 2.34 3.05 -6.05
CA ASN A 126 3.75 2.73 -6.32
C ASN A 126 4.65 2.99 -5.08
N THR A 127 4.29 2.38 -3.96
CA THR A 127 4.94 2.62 -2.67
C THR A 127 5.92 1.51 -2.34
N SER A 128 7.21 1.86 -2.28
CA SER A 128 8.28 0.89 -1.98
C SER A 128 8.21 0.41 -0.54
N TRP A 129 8.27 -0.89 -0.34
CA TRP A 129 8.37 -1.53 0.96
C TRP A 129 9.79 -1.34 1.52
N THR A 130 9.90 -0.66 2.63
CA THR A 130 11.17 -0.45 3.34
C THR A 130 10.99 -0.70 4.83
N LEU A 131 12.09 -1.09 5.52
CA LEU A 131 12.08 -1.30 6.96
C LEU A 131 11.52 -0.08 7.73
N THR A 132 11.93 1.13 7.36
CA THR A 132 11.46 2.36 8.02
C THR A 132 9.95 2.53 7.88
N ARG A 133 9.40 2.34 6.68
CA ARG A 133 7.96 2.49 6.42
C ARG A 133 7.14 1.42 7.13
N ASP A 134 7.64 0.20 7.15
CA ASP A 134 6.99 -0.92 7.83
C ASP A 134 7.11 -0.81 9.35
N ALA A 135 8.35 -0.80 9.87
CA ALA A 135 8.59 -0.92 11.31
C ALA A 135 8.38 0.38 12.08
N SER A 136 8.78 1.56 11.50
CA SER A 136 8.76 2.83 12.24
C SER A 136 7.48 3.63 12.05
N LEU A 137 6.85 3.58 10.86
CA LEU A 137 5.68 4.41 10.55
C LEU A 137 4.35 3.73 10.90
N GLY A 138 4.36 2.48 11.38
CA GLY A 138 3.14 1.78 11.81
C GLY A 138 2.26 1.32 10.66
N PHE A 139 2.85 0.84 9.57
CA PHE A 139 2.15 0.32 8.41
C PHE A 139 2.48 -1.15 8.16
N HIS A 140 1.61 -1.82 7.40
CA HIS A 140 1.86 -3.12 6.80
C HIS A 140 1.81 -3.01 5.29
N PHE A 141 2.82 -3.58 4.62
CA PHE A 141 2.80 -3.82 3.19
C PHE A 141 2.14 -5.18 2.94
N ALA A 142 1.03 -5.18 2.23
CA ALA A 142 0.21 -6.39 2.11
C ALA A 142 0.83 -7.45 1.18
N ALA A 143 1.37 -7.01 0.05
CA ALA A 143 2.06 -7.86 -0.92
C ALA A 143 2.91 -6.98 -1.86
N ILE A 144 3.75 -7.59 -2.68
CA ILE A 144 4.45 -6.89 -3.76
C ILE A 144 3.62 -7.05 -5.04
N THR A 145 3.23 -5.91 -5.63
CA THR A 145 2.50 -5.84 -6.90
C THR A 145 3.39 -5.47 -8.08
N TYR A 146 4.59 -4.95 -7.82
CA TYR A 146 5.57 -4.65 -8.87
C TYR A 146 6.99 -4.62 -8.30
N TYR A 147 7.89 -5.40 -8.88
CA TYR A 147 9.32 -5.38 -8.59
C TYR A 147 9.99 -4.37 -9.51
N ASP A 148 10.46 -3.27 -8.96
CA ASP A 148 11.09 -2.15 -9.67
C ASP A 148 12.50 -1.87 -9.12
N GLY A 149 13.14 -0.87 -9.70
CA GLY A 149 14.40 -0.28 -9.27
C GLY A 149 14.47 1.17 -9.69
N GLN A 150 15.28 1.97 -9.02
CA GLN A 150 15.50 3.37 -9.37
C GLN A 150 16.51 3.51 -10.50
N GLY A 151 16.18 4.34 -11.49
CA GLY A 151 17.05 4.69 -12.62
C GLY A 151 17.16 6.18 -12.85
N PHE A 152 17.66 6.54 -14.02
CA PHE A 152 17.83 7.94 -14.46
C PHE A 152 17.32 8.12 -15.88
N LEU A 153 16.60 9.22 -16.11
CA LEU A 153 16.22 9.74 -17.43
C LEU A 153 17.07 10.95 -17.73
N VAL A 154 17.78 10.93 -18.86
CA VAL A 154 18.67 12.01 -19.30
C VAL A 154 18.33 12.47 -20.70
N ALA A 155 18.54 13.77 -21.00
CA ALA A 155 18.45 14.22 -22.38
C ALA A 155 19.71 13.80 -23.15
N LYS A 156 19.52 13.18 -24.33
CA LYS A 156 20.63 12.66 -25.18
C LYS A 156 21.67 13.74 -25.58
N LYS A 157 21.25 15.01 -25.61
CA LYS A 157 22.17 16.14 -25.88
C LYS A 157 23.34 16.22 -24.90
N TYR A 158 23.20 15.68 -23.68
CA TYR A 158 24.28 15.66 -22.68
C TYR A 158 25.29 14.52 -22.90
N LYS A 159 25.03 13.59 -23.84
CA LYS A 159 25.88 12.44 -24.17
C LYS A 159 26.27 11.57 -22.99
N VAL A 160 25.39 11.48 -21.97
CA VAL A 160 25.52 10.61 -20.79
C VAL A 160 24.91 9.25 -21.12
N THR A 161 25.67 8.18 -20.92
CA THR A 161 25.26 6.79 -21.18
C THR A 161 25.32 5.90 -19.94
N SER A 162 25.85 6.42 -18.82
CA SER A 162 25.95 5.72 -17.52
C SER A 162 25.66 6.67 -16.38
N ALA A 163 25.00 6.20 -15.33
CA ALA A 163 24.70 6.96 -14.13
C ALA A 163 25.97 7.49 -13.43
N LYS A 164 27.11 6.80 -13.57
CA LYS A 164 28.40 7.23 -13.04
C LYS A 164 28.98 8.48 -13.73
N GLN A 165 28.49 8.82 -14.90
CA GLN A 165 28.88 10.04 -15.64
C GLN A 165 28.13 11.30 -15.19
N LEU A 166 27.17 11.17 -14.25
CA LEU A 166 26.42 12.30 -13.71
C LEU A 166 27.19 13.11 -12.65
N LYS A 167 28.52 13.13 -12.74
CA LYS A 167 29.38 13.90 -11.82
C LYS A 167 29.08 15.40 -11.88
N GLY A 168 28.72 15.98 -10.72
CA GLY A 168 28.39 17.41 -10.59
C GLY A 168 27.02 17.81 -11.18
N ALA A 169 26.29 16.87 -11.77
CA ALA A 169 25.00 17.13 -12.45
C ALA A 169 23.92 17.59 -11.49
N GLN A 170 23.05 18.46 -11.96
CA GLN A 170 21.77 18.74 -11.32
C GLN A 170 20.78 17.63 -11.69
N VAL A 171 20.27 16.93 -10.68
CA VAL A 171 19.33 15.82 -10.86
C VAL A 171 18.00 16.14 -10.16
N CYS A 172 16.94 16.22 -10.95
CA CYS A 172 15.57 16.41 -10.44
C CYS A 172 15.10 15.16 -9.71
N VAL A 173 14.44 15.34 -8.56
CA VAL A 173 13.87 14.25 -7.75
C VAL A 173 12.65 14.73 -6.97
N GLN A 174 11.72 13.83 -6.65
CA GLN A 174 10.57 14.17 -5.83
C GLN A 174 10.85 13.96 -4.33
N ALA A 175 10.45 14.96 -3.51
CA ALA A 175 10.55 14.94 -2.06
C ALA A 175 9.73 13.79 -1.42
N GLY A 176 10.21 13.26 -0.29
CA GLY A 176 9.51 12.23 0.49
C GLY A 176 9.49 10.84 -0.15
N THR A 177 10.39 10.59 -1.10
CA THR A 177 10.55 9.32 -1.79
C THR A 177 11.79 8.54 -1.32
N THR A 178 11.82 7.22 -1.60
CA THR A 178 13.03 6.40 -1.49
C THR A 178 14.11 6.90 -2.44
N THR A 179 13.69 7.36 -3.62
CA THR A 179 14.57 7.78 -4.70
C THR A 179 15.37 9.06 -4.36
N GLU A 180 14.82 9.95 -3.53
CA GLU A 180 15.57 11.09 -2.98
C GLU A 180 16.73 10.64 -2.08
N LYS A 181 16.48 9.67 -1.19
CA LYS A 181 17.52 9.11 -0.31
C LYS A 181 18.58 8.32 -1.09
N ASN A 182 18.13 7.44 -1.98
CA ASN A 182 19.01 6.61 -2.79
C ASN A 182 19.91 7.45 -3.70
N LEU A 183 19.42 8.58 -4.25
CA LEU A 183 20.22 9.52 -5.04
C LEU A 183 21.39 10.07 -4.22
N SER A 184 21.14 10.48 -2.98
CA SER A 184 22.15 11.00 -2.07
C SER A 184 23.20 9.93 -1.74
N ASP A 185 22.76 8.71 -1.46
CA ASP A 185 23.63 7.58 -1.13
C ASP A 185 24.47 7.16 -2.35
N PHE A 186 23.88 7.06 -3.53
CA PHE A 186 24.59 6.75 -4.78
C PHE A 186 25.64 7.80 -5.10
N SER A 187 25.29 9.10 -4.97
CA SER A 187 26.22 10.20 -5.20
C SER A 187 27.43 10.15 -4.27
N ARG A 188 27.20 9.87 -2.98
CA ARG A 188 28.24 9.75 -1.97
C ARG A 188 29.13 8.53 -2.21
N THR A 189 28.54 7.36 -2.43
CA THR A 189 29.26 6.09 -2.65
C THR A 189 30.21 6.16 -3.83
N HIS A 190 29.81 6.87 -4.88
CA HIS A 190 30.60 6.99 -6.12
C HIS A 190 31.36 8.31 -6.25
N ASN A 191 31.39 9.17 -5.22
CA ASN A 191 32.04 10.48 -5.20
C ASN A 191 31.63 11.37 -6.38
N LEU A 192 30.34 11.36 -6.74
CA LEU A 192 29.83 12.04 -7.92
C LEU A 192 29.54 13.53 -7.69
N GLY A 193 29.30 13.97 -6.45
CA GLY A 193 28.94 15.36 -6.16
C GLY A 193 27.68 15.81 -6.88
N ILE A 194 26.72 14.90 -7.10
CA ILE A 194 25.41 15.21 -7.69
C ILE A 194 24.70 16.27 -6.84
N LYS A 195 24.05 17.22 -7.51
CA LYS A 195 23.28 18.30 -6.90
C LYS A 195 21.78 17.97 -7.04
N PRO A 196 21.10 17.44 -6.00
CA PRO A 196 19.67 17.19 -6.05
C PRO A 196 18.89 18.49 -6.22
N VAL A 197 17.93 18.51 -7.14
CA VAL A 197 16.92 19.57 -7.28
C VAL A 197 15.59 18.95 -6.91
N VAL A 198 15.11 19.28 -5.70
CA VAL A 198 13.96 18.61 -5.06
C VAL A 198 12.67 19.33 -5.41
N PHE A 199 11.61 18.56 -5.74
CA PHE A 199 10.27 19.05 -6.07
C PHE A 199 9.21 18.34 -5.24
N ASP A 200 8.12 19.03 -4.92
CA ASP A 200 7.02 18.46 -4.12
C ASP A 200 6.17 17.44 -4.89
N THR A 201 6.11 17.57 -6.22
CA THR A 201 5.29 16.71 -7.07
C THR A 201 6.11 16.00 -8.13
N PHE A 202 5.63 14.82 -8.53
CA PHE A 202 6.16 14.04 -9.65
C PHE A 202 6.18 14.88 -10.95
N GLU A 203 5.07 15.59 -11.21
CA GLU A 203 4.92 16.41 -12.42
C GLU A 203 5.93 17.57 -12.47
N ALA A 204 6.11 18.30 -11.36
CA ALA A 204 7.07 19.41 -11.32
C ALA A 204 8.50 18.92 -11.55
N ALA A 205 8.86 17.73 -11.03
CA ALA A 205 10.19 17.17 -11.19
C ALA A 205 10.51 16.80 -12.65
N PHE A 206 9.60 16.11 -13.35
CA PHE A 206 9.88 15.77 -14.76
C PHE A 206 9.77 16.99 -15.72
N LYS A 207 8.85 17.92 -15.46
CA LYS A 207 8.79 19.18 -16.24
C LYS A 207 10.07 20.00 -16.12
N ALA A 208 10.71 19.97 -14.95
CA ALA A 208 12.00 20.63 -14.74
C ALA A 208 13.14 19.98 -15.57
N LEU A 209 13.12 18.67 -15.80
CA LEU A 209 14.01 18.01 -16.76
C LEU A 209 13.76 18.54 -18.19
N PHE A 210 12.49 18.57 -18.62
CA PHE A 210 12.14 18.99 -20.00
C PHE A 210 12.44 20.45 -20.28
N SER A 211 12.31 21.32 -19.26
CA SER A 211 12.72 22.74 -19.37
C SER A 211 14.23 22.97 -19.30
N GLY A 212 15.03 21.90 -19.08
CA GLY A 212 16.50 22.00 -19.00
C GLY A 212 17.02 22.50 -17.64
N ARG A 213 16.19 22.63 -16.63
CA ARG A 213 16.61 22.98 -15.25
C ARG A 213 17.50 21.90 -14.61
N CYS A 214 17.28 20.64 -14.98
CA CYS A 214 18.11 19.51 -14.57
C CYS A 214 18.69 18.79 -15.78
N GLN A 215 19.89 18.19 -15.64
CA GLN A 215 20.47 17.32 -16.65
C GLN A 215 19.85 15.91 -16.65
N ALA A 216 19.40 15.47 -15.48
CA ALA A 216 18.75 14.16 -15.31
C ALA A 216 17.54 14.28 -14.39
N TYR A 217 16.62 13.32 -14.51
CA TYR A 217 15.54 13.06 -13.59
C TYR A 217 15.66 11.63 -13.06
N THR A 218 15.40 11.42 -11.76
CA THR A 218 15.50 10.11 -11.15
C THR A 218 14.19 9.76 -10.42
N THR A 219 13.71 8.56 -10.67
CA THR A 219 12.60 7.89 -10.00
C THR A 219 12.67 6.39 -10.32
N ASP A 220 11.65 5.61 -9.95
CA ASP A 220 11.50 4.21 -10.35
C ASP A 220 11.58 4.06 -11.88
N ALA A 221 12.21 3.02 -12.38
CA ALA A 221 12.41 2.82 -13.82
C ALA A 221 11.10 2.76 -14.60
N SER A 222 10.06 2.17 -14.01
CA SER A 222 8.70 2.17 -14.60
C SER A 222 8.12 3.59 -14.67
N GLY A 223 8.37 4.42 -13.67
CA GLY A 223 8.02 5.84 -13.68
C GLY A 223 8.79 6.64 -14.73
N LEU A 224 10.08 6.34 -14.95
CA LEU A 224 10.86 6.94 -16.03
C LEU A 224 10.31 6.58 -17.41
N ALA A 225 9.89 5.32 -17.60
CA ALA A 225 9.24 4.88 -18.82
C ALA A 225 7.91 5.61 -19.05
N SER A 226 7.13 5.80 -17.99
CA SER A 226 5.89 6.59 -18.02
C SER A 226 6.16 8.02 -18.49
N VAL A 227 7.12 8.71 -17.87
CA VAL A 227 7.51 10.08 -18.22
C VAL A 227 8.02 10.18 -19.64
N ARG A 228 8.93 9.28 -20.05
CA ARG A 228 9.50 9.28 -21.39
C ARG A 228 8.44 9.06 -22.46
N ASN A 229 7.57 8.05 -22.29
CA ASN A 229 6.68 7.61 -23.37
C ASN A 229 5.38 8.44 -23.45
N LYS A 230 4.97 9.08 -22.35
CA LYS A 230 3.71 9.83 -22.29
C LYS A 230 3.92 11.35 -22.22
N GLU A 231 4.90 11.80 -21.46
CA GLU A 231 5.02 13.21 -21.07
C GLU A 231 6.16 13.94 -21.81
N ALA A 232 7.15 13.21 -22.36
CA ALA A 232 8.26 13.86 -23.07
C ALA A 232 7.77 14.51 -24.37
N PRO A 233 8.19 15.74 -24.67
CA PRO A 233 7.84 16.42 -25.93
C PRO A 233 8.24 15.59 -27.17
N ASN A 234 9.41 14.97 -27.14
CA ASN A 234 9.88 13.97 -28.09
C ASN A 234 10.60 12.84 -27.31
N PRO A 235 10.00 11.65 -27.15
CA PRO A 235 10.59 10.53 -26.40
C PRO A 235 11.99 10.14 -26.88
N GLU A 236 12.29 10.33 -28.19
CA GLU A 236 13.55 9.95 -28.77
C GLU A 236 14.73 10.86 -28.33
N ASP A 237 14.45 12.03 -27.77
CA ASP A 237 15.47 12.93 -27.25
C ASP A 237 15.98 12.54 -25.85
N TYR A 238 15.35 11.53 -25.25
CA TYR A 238 15.64 11.11 -23.88
C TYR A 238 16.06 9.64 -23.81
N LEU A 239 17.00 9.35 -22.92
CA LEU A 239 17.52 8.01 -22.64
C LEU A 239 17.28 7.65 -21.18
N ILE A 240 16.70 6.50 -20.93
CA ILE A 240 16.74 5.86 -19.61
C ILE A 240 18.08 5.13 -19.53
N LEU A 241 18.90 5.49 -18.53
CA LEU A 241 20.20 4.85 -18.33
C LEU A 241 20.04 3.39 -17.90
N PRO A 242 20.98 2.50 -18.25
CA PRO A 242 20.84 1.06 -18.04
C PRO A 242 20.93 0.63 -16.56
N GLU A 243 21.57 1.46 -15.71
CA GLU A 243 21.79 1.09 -14.32
C GLU A 243 20.55 1.31 -13.46
N LEU A 244 20.24 0.32 -12.63
CA LEU A 244 19.35 0.45 -11.51
C LEU A 244 20.18 0.59 -10.23
N ILE A 245 19.94 1.63 -9.45
CA ILE A 245 20.71 1.97 -8.25
C ILE A 245 20.06 1.54 -6.94
N SER A 246 18.85 0.96 -7.00
CA SER A 246 18.13 0.43 -5.85
C SER A 246 17.22 -0.74 -6.22
N LYS A 247 16.64 -1.35 -5.17
CA LYS A 247 15.49 -2.27 -5.26
C LYS A 247 14.27 -1.51 -4.75
N GLU A 248 13.20 -1.49 -5.55
CA GLU A 248 11.95 -0.84 -5.22
C GLU A 248 10.79 -1.87 -5.31
N PRO A 249 10.57 -2.68 -4.24
CA PRO A 249 9.42 -3.57 -4.17
C PRO A 249 8.17 -2.77 -3.85
N LEU A 250 7.32 -2.55 -4.85
CA LEU A 250 6.12 -1.73 -4.75
C LEU A 250 4.91 -2.56 -4.33
N GLY A 251 4.08 -2.02 -3.46
CA GLY A 251 2.86 -2.72 -3.06
C GLY A 251 1.87 -1.87 -2.27
N PRO A 252 0.64 -2.39 -2.08
CA PRO A 252 -0.40 -1.74 -1.30
C PRO A 252 -0.05 -1.76 0.19
N VAL A 253 -0.42 -0.68 0.87
CA VAL A 253 -0.10 -0.42 2.28
C VAL A 253 -1.39 -0.18 3.06
N VAL A 254 -1.45 -0.75 4.25
CA VAL A 254 -2.55 -0.57 5.21
C VAL A 254 -2.01 -0.14 6.57
N ARG A 255 -2.88 0.36 7.44
CA ARG A 255 -2.53 0.66 8.83
C ARG A 255 -2.19 -0.61 9.59
N ARG A 256 -1.24 -0.54 10.51
CA ARG A 256 -0.95 -1.60 11.46
C ARG A 256 -2.03 -1.67 12.55
N GLY A 257 -2.27 -2.86 13.09
CA GLY A 257 -3.26 -3.09 14.15
C GLY A 257 -4.67 -3.37 13.62
N ASP A 258 -4.81 -3.63 12.31
CA ASP A 258 -6.02 -4.15 11.68
C ASP A 258 -5.64 -5.37 10.82
N ASP A 259 -5.43 -6.49 11.51
CA ASP A 259 -4.89 -7.72 10.89
C ASP A 259 -5.90 -8.35 9.92
N GLU A 260 -7.20 -8.17 10.17
CA GLU A 260 -8.26 -8.62 9.27
C GLU A 260 -8.19 -7.86 7.94
N TRP A 261 -8.12 -6.52 8.00
CA TRP A 261 -8.00 -5.70 6.78
C TRP A 261 -6.68 -5.97 6.04
N PHE A 262 -5.59 -6.13 6.76
CA PHE A 262 -4.31 -6.53 6.20
C PHE A 262 -4.42 -7.88 5.46
N ALA A 263 -5.06 -8.89 6.07
CA ALA A 263 -5.27 -10.18 5.44
C ALA A 263 -6.12 -10.06 4.17
N ILE A 264 -7.21 -9.29 4.19
CA ILE A 264 -8.07 -9.07 3.03
C ILE A 264 -7.30 -8.48 1.85
N VAL A 265 -6.56 -7.39 2.08
CA VAL A 265 -5.79 -6.73 1.02
C VAL A 265 -4.70 -7.66 0.49
N LYS A 266 -3.98 -8.34 1.37
CA LYS A 266 -2.93 -9.31 1.03
C LYS A 266 -3.47 -10.46 0.17
N TRP A 267 -4.51 -11.13 0.63
CA TRP A 267 -5.06 -12.27 -0.08
C TRP A 267 -5.76 -11.87 -1.38
N THR A 268 -6.30 -10.66 -1.48
CA THR A 268 -6.82 -10.14 -2.75
C THR A 268 -5.71 -10.02 -3.81
N VAL A 269 -4.52 -9.51 -3.44
CA VAL A 269 -3.38 -9.46 -4.36
C VAL A 269 -2.92 -10.88 -4.73
N PHE A 270 -2.79 -11.77 -3.74
CA PHE A 270 -2.40 -13.16 -3.99
C PHE A 270 -3.43 -13.89 -4.86
N ALA A 271 -4.72 -13.61 -4.72
CA ALA A 271 -5.74 -14.17 -5.60
C ALA A 271 -5.54 -13.77 -7.08
N LEU A 272 -5.17 -12.51 -7.35
CA LEU A 272 -4.85 -12.13 -8.74
C LEU A 272 -3.62 -12.88 -9.27
N GLN A 273 -2.60 -13.10 -8.43
CA GLN A 273 -1.37 -13.81 -8.79
C GLN A 273 -1.62 -15.30 -8.98
N GLU A 274 -2.35 -15.95 -8.07
CA GLU A 274 -2.72 -17.38 -8.17
C GLU A 274 -3.67 -17.64 -9.34
N ALA A 275 -4.58 -16.71 -9.64
CA ALA A 275 -5.42 -16.81 -10.83
C ALA A 275 -4.62 -16.86 -12.13
N GLU A 276 -3.51 -16.14 -12.24
CA GLU A 276 -2.59 -16.26 -13.39
C GLU A 276 -1.96 -17.64 -13.45
N GLU A 277 -1.52 -18.19 -12.32
CA GLU A 277 -0.92 -19.53 -12.23
C GLU A 277 -1.94 -20.63 -12.61
N LEU A 278 -3.19 -20.49 -12.21
CA LEU A 278 -4.31 -21.37 -12.55
C LEU A 278 -4.86 -21.16 -13.96
N GLY A 279 -4.34 -20.20 -14.72
CA GLY A 279 -4.84 -19.86 -16.07
C GLY A 279 -6.24 -19.24 -16.09
N LEU A 280 -6.71 -18.72 -14.96
CA LEU A 280 -8.00 -18.05 -14.85
C LEU A 280 -7.87 -16.61 -15.33
N THR A 281 -8.70 -16.22 -16.29
CA THR A 281 -8.73 -14.86 -16.88
C THR A 281 -10.07 -14.18 -16.60
N GLN A 282 -10.14 -12.87 -16.82
CA GLN A 282 -11.38 -12.12 -16.75
C GLN A 282 -12.47 -12.73 -17.66
N ALA A 283 -12.08 -13.21 -18.83
CA ALA A 283 -12.99 -13.80 -19.80
C ALA A 283 -13.41 -15.23 -19.43
N SER A 284 -12.48 -16.05 -18.87
CA SER A 284 -12.71 -17.47 -18.62
C SER A 284 -13.28 -17.79 -17.23
N VAL A 285 -13.20 -16.86 -16.26
CA VAL A 285 -13.51 -17.13 -14.86
C VAL A 285 -14.97 -17.57 -14.62
N ASP A 286 -15.92 -17.12 -15.43
CA ASP A 286 -17.33 -17.56 -15.33
C ASP A 286 -17.46 -19.04 -15.68
N GLN A 287 -16.88 -19.44 -16.82
CA GLN A 287 -16.92 -20.83 -17.26
C GLN A 287 -16.13 -21.75 -16.33
N ALA A 288 -15.04 -21.25 -15.75
CA ALA A 288 -14.21 -22.01 -14.81
C ALA A 288 -14.95 -22.46 -13.53
N ARG A 289 -16.09 -21.89 -13.21
CA ARG A 289 -16.95 -22.34 -12.08
C ARG A 289 -17.50 -23.75 -12.27
N SER A 290 -17.54 -24.26 -13.48
CA SER A 290 -17.87 -25.66 -13.80
C SER A 290 -16.66 -26.58 -13.92
N SER A 291 -15.46 -26.11 -13.61
CA SER A 291 -14.22 -26.90 -13.62
C SER A 291 -14.32 -28.06 -12.64
N THR A 292 -13.72 -29.20 -13.01
CA THR A 292 -13.53 -30.36 -12.11
C THR A 292 -12.22 -30.31 -11.33
N ASP A 293 -11.35 -29.33 -11.61
CA ASP A 293 -10.10 -29.13 -10.87
C ASP A 293 -10.40 -28.64 -9.44
N PRO A 294 -9.98 -29.38 -8.40
CA PRO A 294 -10.27 -29.01 -7.01
C PRO A 294 -9.65 -27.67 -6.60
N SER A 295 -8.50 -27.27 -7.17
CA SER A 295 -7.86 -25.99 -6.86
C SER A 295 -8.66 -24.84 -7.43
N VAL A 296 -9.14 -24.97 -8.67
CA VAL A 296 -10.02 -24.00 -9.31
C VAL A 296 -11.36 -23.89 -8.57
N GLN A 297 -11.98 -25.02 -8.20
CA GLN A 297 -13.25 -25.02 -7.44
C GLN A 297 -13.10 -24.31 -6.09
N ARG A 298 -12.03 -24.57 -5.36
CA ARG A 298 -11.73 -23.92 -4.08
C ARG A 298 -11.49 -22.43 -4.26
N PHE A 299 -10.64 -22.06 -5.21
CA PHE A 299 -10.34 -20.68 -5.53
C PHE A 299 -11.59 -19.86 -5.86
N LEU A 300 -12.53 -20.44 -6.62
CA LEU A 300 -13.77 -19.78 -7.02
C LEU A 300 -14.89 -19.83 -5.98
N GLY A 301 -14.64 -20.44 -4.80
CA GLY A 301 -15.64 -20.61 -3.74
C GLY A 301 -16.77 -21.57 -4.11
N VAL A 302 -16.52 -22.52 -5.01
CA VAL A 302 -17.52 -23.53 -5.43
C VAL A 302 -17.56 -24.67 -4.41
N SER A 303 -16.42 -25.27 -4.05
CA SER A 303 -16.32 -26.41 -3.14
C SER A 303 -16.11 -26.01 -1.68
N GLU A 304 -15.47 -24.87 -1.40
CA GLU A 304 -15.12 -24.41 -0.05
C GLU A 304 -15.41 -22.92 0.11
N ASP A 305 -15.76 -22.49 1.32
CA ASP A 305 -15.96 -21.08 1.67
C ASP A 305 -14.71 -20.51 2.34
N THR A 306 -13.70 -20.19 1.52
CA THR A 306 -12.47 -19.52 1.99
C THR A 306 -12.71 -18.05 2.36
N GLY A 307 -13.77 -17.42 1.86
CA GLY A 307 -14.15 -16.06 2.20
C GLY A 307 -14.47 -15.88 3.67
N LYS A 308 -15.05 -16.90 4.29
CA LYS A 308 -15.36 -16.91 5.73
C LYS A 308 -14.13 -16.64 6.61
N LEU A 309 -12.94 -17.10 6.18
CA LEU A 309 -11.67 -16.85 6.88
C LEU A 309 -11.24 -15.38 6.87
N LEU A 310 -11.79 -14.60 5.93
CA LEU A 310 -11.52 -13.18 5.73
C LEU A 310 -12.72 -12.28 6.09
N GLY A 311 -13.79 -12.83 6.67
CA GLY A 311 -15.04 -12.10 6.89
C GLY A 311 -15.73 -11.65 5.60
N LEU A 312 -15.45 -12.32 4.48
CA LEU A 312 -15.97 -12.02 3.15
C LEU A 312 -16.95 -13.11 2.67
N ASP A 313 -17.66 -12.82 1.58
CA ASP A 313 -18.45 -13.81 0.85
C ASP A 313 -17.53 -14.84 0.16
N LYS A 314 -18.01 -16.08 0.02
CA LYS A 314 -17.24 -17.19 -0.58
C LYS A 314 -16.73 -16.92 -1.99
N ALA A 315 -17.36 -16.05 -2.75
CA ALA A 315 -17.00 -15.69 -4.13
C ALA A 315 -16.02 -14.50 -4.20
N TRP A 316 -15.36 -14.11 -3.12
CA TRP A 316 -14.48 -12.95 -3.07
C TRP A 316 -13.37 -12.97 -4.12
N ALA A 317 -12.65 -14.10 -4.28
CA ALA A 317 -11.57 -14.25 -5.25
C ALA A 317 -12.11 -14.26 -6.70
N TYR A 318 -13.22 -14.98 -6.94
CA TYR A 318 -13.93 -14.92 -8.21
C TYR A 318 -14.29 -13.49 -8.60
N ARG A 319 -14.85 -12.69 -7.68
CA ARG A 319 -15.24 -11.30 -7.94
C ARG A 319 -14.05 -10.42 -8.28
N ALA A 320 -12.92 -10.60 -7.58
CA ALA A 320 -11.69 -9.87 -7.86
C ALA A 320 -11.20 -10.14 -9.29
N VAL A 321 -11.10 -11.41 -9.69
CA VAL A 321 -10.67 -11.79 -11.05
C VAL A 321 -11.69 -11.38 -12.11
N LYS A 322 -12.99 -11.53 -11.84
CA LYS A 322 -14.05 -11.09 -12.75
C LYS A 322 -14.00 -9.59 -13.00
N ALA A 323 -13.64 -8.80 -12.00
CA ALA A 323 -13.57 -7.34 -12.07
C ALA A 323 -12.37 -6.86 -12.90
N VAL A 324 -11.18 -7.41 -12.64
CA VAL A 324 -9.93 -6.86 -13.19
C VAL A 324 -9.06 -7.87 -13.94
N GLY A 325 -9.46 -9.14 -14.01
CA GLY A 325 -8.62 -10.22 -14.54
C GLY A 325 -7.56 -10.68 -13.56
N ASN A 326 -6.69 -11.58 -14.01
CA ASN A 326 -5.56 -12.05 -13.23
C ASN A 326 -4.38 -11.05 -13.25
N TYR A 327 -3.35 -11.31 -12.46
CA TYR A 327 -2.20 -10.40 -12.38
C TYR A 327 -1.50 -10.19 -13.73
N GLY A 328 -1.39 -11.22 -14.57
CA GLY A 328 -0.83 -11.10 -15.92
C GLY A 328 -1.63 -10.15 -16.80
N GLU A 329 -2.97 -10.23 -16.75
CA GLU A 329 -3.83 -9.33 -17.51
C GLU A 329 -3.73 -7.89 -17.00
N VAL A 330 -3.68 -7.71 -15.67
CA VAL A 330 -3.47 -6.40 -15.03
C VAL A 330 -2.12 -5.81 -15.43
N PHE A 331 -1.05 -6.60 -15.40
CA PHE A 331 0.29 -6.17 -15.82
C PHE A 331 0.30 -5.75 -17.30
N GLU A 332 -0.16 -6.64 -18.20
CA GLU A 332 -0.06 -6.43 -19.65
C GLU A 332 -0.81 -5.20 -20.13
N ARG A 333 -2.02 -4.94 -19.62
CA ARG A 333 -2.81 -3.78 -20.05
C ARG A 333 -2.30 -2.47 -19.49
N ASN A 334 -1.68 -2.46 -18.29
CA ASN A 334 -1.29 -1.23 -17.60
C ASN A 334 0.16 -0.82 -17.87
N VAL A 335 1.09 -1.78 -17.82
CA VAL A 335 2.53 -1.51 -17.92
C VAL A 335 3.22 -2.39 -18.97
N GLY A 336 2.65 -3.53 -19.32
CA GLY A 336 3.22 -4.52 -20.23
C GLY A 336 3.08 -4.21 -21.71
N ALA A 337 3.17 -5.23 -22.54
CA ALA A 337 3.21 -5.11 -23.99
C ALA A 337 1.95 -4.48 -24.61
N LYS A 338 0.79 -4.60 -23.95
CA LYS A 338 -0.48 -4.01 -24.38
C LYS A 338 -0.66 -2.56 -23.93
N SER A 339 0.30 -2.00 -23.18
CA SER A 339 0.27 -0.63 -22.69
C SER A 339 1.15 0.31 -23.51
N LEU A 340 1.03 1.61 -23.22
CA LEU A 340 1.92 2.63 -23.77
C LEU A 340 3.37 2.44 -23.29
N LEU A 341 3.58 1.83 -22.11
CA LEU A 341 4.89 1.68 -21.48
C LEU A 341 5.72 0.54 -22.07
N LYS A 342 5.06 -0.53 -22.54
CA LYS A 342 5.68 -1.71 -23.18
C LYS A 342 6.81 -2.33 -22.35
N LEU A 343 6.67 -2.33 -21.02
CA LEU A 343 7.69 -2.86 -20.12
C LEU A 343 7.70 -4.40 -20.17
N PRO A 344 8.88 -5.04 -20.21
CA PRO A 344 8.96 -6.49 -20.08
C PRO A 344 8.59 -6.93 -18.66
N ARG A 345 8.04 -8.13 -18.52
CA ARG A 345 7.70 -8.73 -17.21
C ARG A 345 8.92 -8.77 -16.27
N GLY A 346 10.09 -9.17 -16.77
CA GLY A 346 11.31 -9.27 -15.95
C GLY A 346 11.08 -10.05 -14.67
N LEU A 347 11.42 -9.46 -13.51
CA LEU A 347 11.17 -10.04 -12.18
C LEU A 347 9.66 -10.18 -11.84
N ASN A 348 8.80 -9.52 -12.57
CA ASN A 348 7.35 -9.57 -12.39
C ASN A 348 6.68 -10.79 -13.08
N LYS A 349 7.47 -11.73 -13.63
CA LYS A 349 6.98 -13.04 -14.09
C LYS A 349 6.62 -13.92 -12.89
N GLN A 350 5.77 -14.92 -13.15
CA GLN A 350 5.49 -16.00 -12.21
C GLN A 350 6.78 -16.76 -11.85
N TRP A 351 6.85 -17.31 -10.65
CA TRP A 351 8.00 -18.08 -10.14
C TRP A 351 8.41 -19.23 -11.07
N ASN A 352 7.45 -19.94 -11.63
CA ASN A 352 7.67 -21.04 -12.59
C ASN A 352 8.14 -20.59 -13.98
N GLN A 353 8.17 -19.27 -14.22
CA GLN A 353 8.69 -18.62 -15.44
C GLN A 353 9.98 -17.82 -15.17
N GLY A 354 10.62 -18.04 -14.01
CA GLY A 354 11.86 -17.37 -13.60
C GLY A 354 11.69 -15.98 -13.03
N GLY A 355 10.48 -15.61 -12.56
CA GLY A 355 10.20 -14.37 -11.87
C GLY A 355 10.11 -14.51 -10.35
N LEU A 356 9.65 -13.46 -9.68
CA LEU A 356 9.48 -13.39 -8.22
C LEU A 356 8.01 -13.35 -7.79
N VAL A 357 7.05 -13.44 -8.72
CA VAL A 357 5.64 -13.50 -8.36
C VAL A 357 5.33 -14.92 -7.88
N TYR A 358 5.06 -15.01 -6.58
CA TYR A 358 4.81 -16.27 -5.88
C TYR A 358 3.72 -16.06 -4.86
N ALA A 359 2.51 -16.52 -5.15
CA ALA A 359 1.38 -16.47 -4.23
C ALA A 359 1.37 -17.72 -3.35
N PRO A 360 1.14 -17.59 -2.03
CA PRO A 360 0.76 -18.74 -1.21
C PRO A 360 -0.57 -19.32 -1.68
N PRO A 361 -0.74 -20.68 -1.65
CA PRO A 361 -1.96 -21.31 -2.16
C PRO A 361 -3.20 -20.95 -1.31
N ILE A 362 -4.32 -20.71 -1.97
CA ILE A 362 -5.65 -20.51 -1.34
C ILE A 362 -6.25 -21.89 -1.00
N ARG A 363 -6.09 -22.30 0.27
CA ARG A 363 -6.62 -23.57 0.80
C ARG A 363 -6.69 -23.57 2.34
#